data_6aa5e14b7d34a3253e8ca2c1258e68df
#
_entry.id   6aa5e14b7d34a3253e8ca2c1258e68df
#
_cell.length_a   1.000
_cell.length_b   1.000
_cell.length_c   1.000
_cell.angle_alpha   90.00
_cell.angle_beta   90.00
_cell.angle_gamma   90.00
#
_symmetry.space_group_name_H-M   'P 1'
#
loop_
_entity.id
_entity.type
_entity.pdbx_description
1 polymer ?
#
loop_
_entity_poly.entity_id
_entity_poly.type
_entity_poly.pdbx_seq_one_letter_code
_entity_poly.pdbx_strand_id
1 'polypeptide(L)'
;MTPPEGAKTELAKRVVVALDVRQNDHGDLVVTKGDQYDVREKCEVKGRGGVRNLGKPVALASRYYQEGADEIAFLNITSFRQGVLEDAPMLQVLEEASRSCFVPLTVGGGIRSYTDDESGKTYGALEVAATYFRAGADKVSIGSDAVYAAEDYQKSQGHLSSETSIEQISQVYGVQAVVISIDPKRVYVTSPDEAAAAGHVVVSCDDNVGPNGETFCWYQCTVKGGREERPICAVTVAKACQALGAGEIMLNCINADGQGTGFDLTLMKAVSDAVTIPVIASSGAGKAEHFSQVFTKTNVQAALAAGMFHREEVTIQEVKDHMKDENIPTRI
;
A
#
# COMPACT_ATOMS: atom_id res chain seq x y z
N MET A 1 -24.18 9.48 29.13
CA MET A 1 -23.64 10.84 29.01
C MET A 1 -23.64 11.21 27.55
N THR A 2 -24.44 12.14 27.13
CA THR A 2 -24.40 12.73 25.78
C THR A 2 -23.13 13.55 25.65
N PRO A 3 -22.35 13.46 24.59
CA PRO A 3 -21.18 14.29 24.39
C PRO A 3 -21.62 15.78 24.32
N PRO A 4 -20.75 16.73 24.73
CA PRO A 4 -21.06 18.13 24.66
C PRO A 4 -21.31 18.57 23.23
N GLU A 5 -22.35 19.38 23.01
CA GLU A 5 -22.68 20.00 21.73
C GLU A 5 -21.44 20.75 21.19
N GLY A 6 -20.92 20.32 20.03
CA GLY A 6 -19.80 20.96 19.35
C GLY A 6 -18.47 20.17 19.34
N ALA A 7 -18.35 19.02 20.01
CA ALA A 7 -17.18 18.17 19.85
C ALA A 7 -17.21 17.53 18.45
N LYS A 8 -16.36 18.00 17.52
CA LYS A 8 -16.08 17.27 16.29
C LYS A 8 -15.53 15.91 16.71
N THR A 9 -16.28 14.84 16.44
CA THR A 9 -15.76 13.48 16.57
C THR A 9 -14.68 13.31 15.50
N GLU A 10 -13.43 13.39 15.89
CA GLU A 10 -12.33 13.05 14.99
C GLU A 10 -12.32 11.53 14.78
N LEU A 11 -12.19 11.10 13.53
CA LEU A 11 -12.04 9.70 13.21
C LEU A 11 -10.70 9.18 13.76
N ALA A 12 -10.74 8.04 14.43
CA ALA A 12 -9.53 7.39 14.93
C ALA A 12 -8.57 7.06 13.77
N LYS A 13 -7.31 7.35 13.99
CA LYS A 13 -6.22 6.93 13.09
C LYS A 13 -6.01 5.42 13.20
N ARG A 14 -5.70 4.75 12.07
CA ARG A 14 -5.54 3.30 11.99
C ARG A 14 -4.06 2.91 11.93
N VAL A 15 -3.71 1.89 12.69
CA VAL A 15 -2.42 1.18 12.57
C VAL A 15 -2.65 -0.07 11.75
N VAL A 16 -2.05 -0.12 10.55
CA VAL A 16 -2.19 -1.21 9.59
C VAL A 16 -0.93 -2.07 9.58
N VAL A 17 -1.07 -3.39 9.54
CA VAL A 17 0.07 -4.30 9.42
C VAL A 17 0.05 -4.96 8.05
N ALA A 18 1.19 -4.88 7.33
CA ALA A 18 1.35 -5.58 6.06
C ALA A 18 2.07 -6.92 6.25
N LEU A 19 1.57 -7.92 5.55
CA LEU A 19 2.13 -9.26 5.42
C LEU A 19 2.50 -9.49 3.96
N ASP A 20 3.79 -9.33 3.61
CA ASP A 20 4.30 -9.65 2.28
C ASP A 20 4.34 -11.16 2.11
N VAL A 21 3.39 -11.72 1.37
CA VAL A 21 3.21 -13.16 1.20
C VAL A 21 3.82 -13.63 -0.11
N ARG A 22 4.54 -14.74 -0.09
CA ARG A 22 5.03 -15.43 -1.28
C ARG A 22 5.28 -16.91 -1.02
N GLN A 23 5.43 -17.67 -2.09
CA GLN A 23 5.95 -19.04 -2.00
C GLN A 23 7.46 -19.01 -1.71
N ASN A 24 7.90 -19.85 -0.77
CA ASN A 24 9.31 -20.14 -0.53
C ASN A 24 9.87 -21.12 -1.60
N ASP A 25 11.13 -21.50 -1.45
CA ASP A 25 11.78 -22.43 -2.40
C ASP A 25 11.25 -23.88 -2.29
N HIS A 26 10.37 -24.17 -1.32
CA HIS A 26 9.68 -25.48 -1.12
C HIS A 26 8.20 -25.43 -1.55
N GLY A 27 7.71 -24.29 -2.03
CA GLY A 27 6.31 -24.12 -2.44
C GLY A 27 5.34 -23.71 -1.33
N ASP A 28 5.81 -23.57 -0.07
CA ASP A 28 4.96 -23.11 1.04
C ASP A 28 4.74 -21.59 0.97
N LEU A 29 3.53 -21.14 1.32
CA LEU A 29 3.29 -19.72 1.56
C LEU A 29 3.91 -19.29 2.90
N VAL A 30 4.75 -18.27 2.82
CA VAL A 30 5.42 -17.66 3.98
C VAL A 30 5.31 -16.15 3.90
N VAL A 31 5.32 -15.51 5.07
CA VAL A 31 5.52 -14.07 5.17
C VAL A 31 7.01 -13.79 5.04
N THR A 32 7.35 -12.77 4.29
CA THR A 32 8.72 -12.32 4.06
C THR A 32 8.80 -10.81 4.17
N LYS A 33 9.99 -10.27 4.32
CA LYS A 33 10.28 -8.84 4.19
C LYS A 33 11.73 -8.66 3.81
N GLY A 34 12.00 -7.72 2.94
CA GLY A 34 13.34 -7.34 2.55
C GLY A 34 13.48 -5.83 2.49
N ASP A 35 14.72 -5.37 2.35
CA ASP A 35 15.02 -3.97 2.11
C ASP A 35 14.94 -3.69 0.60
N GLN A 36 14.30 -2.61 0.21
CA GLN A 36 14.16 -2.23 -1.21
C GLN A 36 13.64 -3.37 -2.10
N TYR A 37 12.63 -4.12 -1.61
CA TYR A 37 12.03 -5.28 -2.29
C TYR A 37 12.94 -6.49 -2.48
N ASP A 38 14.13 -6.54 -1.88
CA ASP A 38 14.95 -7.76 -1.82
C ASP A 38 14.52 -8.64 -0.63
N VAL A 39 13.89 -9.76 -0.93
CA VAL A 39 13.31 -10.70 0.05
C VAL A 39 14.19 -11.92 0.32
N ARG A 40 15.41 -11.95 -0.25
CA ARG A 40 16.33 -13.06 -0.04
C ARG A 40 17.32 -12.78 1.07
N GLU A 41 17.74 -13.84 1.76
CA GLU A 41 18.80 -13.77 2.75
C GLU A 41 20.14 -13.47 2.06
N LYS A 42 20.96 -12.65 2.71
CA LYS A 42 22.34 -12.43 2.27
C LYS A 42 23.13 -13.72 2.46
N CYS A 43 23.71 -14.23 1.39
CA CYS A 43 24.52 -15.44 1.41
C CYS A 43 26.00 -15.08 1.25
N GLU A 44 26.84 -15.50 2.20
CA GLU A 44 28.29 -15.29 2.15
C GLU A 44 28.99 -16.20 1.11
N VAL A 45 28.34 -17.28 0.72
CA VAL A 45 28.84 -18.22 -0.30
C VAL A 45 28.24 -17.86 -1.65
N LYS A 46 29.00 -17.98 -2.75
CA LYS A 46 28.52 -17.76 -4.12
C LYS A 46 27.28 -18.59 -4.41
N GLY A 47 26.12 -18.01 -4.23
CA GLY A 47 24.81 -18.62 -4.43
C GLY A 47 23.68 -17.63 -4.12
N ARG A 48 22.47 -17.95 -4.59
CA ARG A 48 21.28 -17.17 -4.28
C ARG A 48 20.79 -17.61 -2.90
N GLY A 49 20.79 -16.73 -1.91
CA GLY A 49 20.20 -16.99 -0.59
C GLY A 49 18.74 -17.47 -0.69
N GLY A 50 18.29 -18.26 0.29
CA GLY A 50 16.90 -18.71 0.39
C GLY A 50 15.92 -17.54 0.56
N VAL A 51 14.63 -17.77 0.32
CA VAL A 51 13.59 -16.80 0.63
C VAL A 51 13.49 -16.66 2.15
N ARG A 52 13.55 -15.43 2.65
CA ARG A 52 13.42 -15.12 4.07
C ARG A 52 12.03 -15.58 4.57
N ASN A 53 12.00 -16.37 5.63
CA ASN A 53 10.77 -16.91 6.19
C ASN A 53 10.55 -16.31 7.59
N LEU A 54 9.52 -15.47 7.72
CA LEU A 54 9.12 -14.81 8.96
C LEU A 54 7.94 -15.51 9.66
N GLY A 55 7.35 -16.51 9.02
CA GLY A 55 6.27 -17.31 9.58
C GLY A 55 5.11 -17.57 8.62
N LYS A 56 4.12 -18.30 9.12
CA LYS A 56 2.89 -18.61 8.36
C LYS A 56 1.94 -17.40 8.35
N PRO A 57 1.35 -17.05 7.21
CA PRO A 57 0.51 -15.84 7.09
C PRO A 57 -0.66 -15.79 8.07
N VAL A 58 -1.41 -16.87 8.21
CA VAL A 58 -2.59 -16.93 9.11
C VAL A 58 -2.19 -16.76 10.58
N ALA A 59 -1.11 -17.41 11.02
CA ALA A 59 -0.64 -17.32 12.40
C ALA A 59 -0.18 -15.88 12.74
N LEU A 60 0.53 -15.23 11.82
CA LEU A 60 0.97 -13.85 11.99
C LEU A 60 -0.21 -12.87 11.97
N ALA A 61 -1.18 -13.05 11.07
CA ALA A 61 -2.39 -12.23 11.03
C ALA A 61 -3.15 -12.33 12.36
N SER A 62 -3.33 -13.55 12.89
CA SER A 62 -3.99 -13.77 14.17
C SER A 62 -3.25 -13.10 15.33
N ARG A 63 -1.90 -13.19 15.35
CA ARG A 63 -1.07 -12.50 16.35
C ARG A 63 -1.28 -10.99 16.29
N TYR A 64 -1.16 -10.36 15.10
CA TYR A 64 -1.32 -8.91 14.97
C TYR A 64 -2.73 -8.43 15.27
N TYR A 65 -3.75 -9.22 14.94
CA TYR A 65 -5.10 -8.94 15.39
C TYR A 65 -5.22 -8.89 16.92
N GLN A 66 -4.62 -9.88 17.62
CA GLN A 66 -4.61 -9.92 19.09
C GLN A 66 -3.78 -8.78 19.70
N GLU A 67 -2.72 -8.35 19.04
CA GLU A 67 -1.89 -7.20 19.42
C GLU A 67 -2.57 -5.84 19.14
N GLY A 68 -3.77 -5.84 18.52
CA GLY A 68 -4.58 -4.65 18.32
C GLY A 68 -4.38 -3.95 16.99
N ALA A 69 -3.96 -4.62 15.93
CA ALA A 69 -3.97 -4.06 14.58
C ALA A 69 -5.38 -3.63 14.18
N ASP A 70 -5.51 -2.47 13.53
CA ASP A 70 -6.81 -1.95 13.07
C ASP A 70 -7.20 -2.49 11.68
N GLU A 71 -6.24 -2.99 10.92
CA GLU A 71 -6.40 -3.58 9.59
C GLU A 71 -5.17 -4.45 9.29
N ILE A 72 -5.36 -5.52 8.50
CA ILE A 72 -4.29 -6.41 8.04
C ILE A 72 -4.30 -6.43 6.52
N ALA A 73 -3.14 -6.16 5.91
CA ALA A 73 -2.95 -6.19 4.47
C ALA A 73 -2.09 -7.38 4.05
N PHE A 74 -2.66 -8.33 3.33
CA PHE A 74 -1.94 -9.41 2.68
C PHE A 74 -1.50 -8.95 1.29
N LEU A 75 -0.20 -8.86 1.08
CA LEU A 75 0.38 -8.42 -0.19
C LEU A 75 1.04 -9.63 -0.87
N ASN A 76 0.36 -10.22 -1.87
CA ASN A 76 0.92 -11.29 -2.67
C ASN A 76 1.94 -10.73 -3.65
N ILE A 77 3.20 -10.74 -3.26
CA ILE A 77 4.30 -10.14 -4.03
C ILE A 77 4.78 -11.01 -5.20
N THR A 78 4.14 -12.14 -5.48
CA THR A 78 4.48 -13.04 -6.60
C THR A 78 3.38 -13.22 -7.62
N SER A 79 2.17 -12.75 -7.34
CA SER A 79 0.97 -12.90 -8.17
C SER A 79 1.06 -12.26 -9.56
N PHE A 80 2.04 -11.38 -9.79
CA PHE A 80 2.28 -10.83 -11.12
C PHE A 80 2.86 -11.86 -12.11
N ARG A 81 3.27 -13.05 -11.64
CA ARG A 81 3.87 -14.14 -12.44
C ARG A 81 2.88 -15.24 -12.78
N GLN A 82 1.82 -15.39 -12.01
CA GLN A 82 0.82 -16.47 -12.15
C GLN A 82 -0.58 -15.87 -12.04
N GLY A 83 -1.56 -16.50 -12.67
CA GLY A 83 -2.96 -16.07 -12.56
C GLY A 83 -3.50 -16.26 -11.13
N VAL A 84 -4.36 -15.34 -10.67
CA VAL A 84 -4.92 -15.37 -9.30
C VAL A 84 -5.80 -16.59 -9.07
N LEU A 85 -6.48 -17.10 -10.09
CA LEU A 85 -7.34 -18.30 -9.95
C LEU A 85 -6.56 -19.57 -9.68
N GLU A 86 -5.26 -19.57 -9.97
CA GLU A 86 -4.34 -20.67 -9.63
C GLU A 86 -3.72 -20.49 -8.23
N ASP A 87 -3.96 -19.34 -7.58
CA ASP A 87 -3.44 -19.02 -6.25
C ASP A 87 -4.32 -19.59 -5.14
N ALA A 88 -4.70 -20.86 -5.28
CA ALA A 88 -5.48 -21.56 -4.26
C ALA A 88 -4.89 -21.43 -2.85
N PRO A 89 -3.56 -21.45 -2.63
CA PRO A 89 -2.98 -21.24 -1.30
C PRO A 89 -3.29 -19.86 -0.70
N MET A 90 -3.30 -18.77 -1.50
CA MET A 90 -3.62 -17.44 -0.98
C MET A 90 -5.11 -17.30 -0.64
N LEU A 91 -5.98 -17.89 -1.44
CA LEU A 91 -7.41 -17.94 -1.14
C LEU A 91 -7.67 -18.69 0.18
N GLN A 92 -6.99 -19.82 0.41
CA GLN A 92 -7.08 -20.55 1.66
C GLN A 92 -6.58 -19.73 2.87
N VAL A 93 -5.47 -18.98 2.70
CA VAL A 93 -4.99 -18.05 3.76
C VAL A 93 -6.06 -17.03 4.13
N LEU A 94 -6.74 -16.45 3.16
CA LEU A 94 -7.83 -15.49 3.41
C LEU A 94 -9.03 -16.14 4.09
N GLU A 95 -9.47 -17.32 3.64
CA GLU A 95 -10.57 -18.06 4.25
C GLU A 95 -10.27 -18.42 5.71
N GLU A 96 -9.05 -18.84 6.02
CA GLU A 96 -8.66 -19.16 7.39
C GLU A 96 -8.50 -17.89 8.25
N ALA A 97 -7.88 -16.84 7.74
CA ALA A 97 -7.70 -15.58 8.45
C ALA A 97 -9.03 -14.90 8.76
N SER A 98 -9.98 -14.88 7.84
CA SER A 98 -11.30 -14.25 8.02
C SER A 98 -12.15 -14.89 9.11
N ARG A 99 -11.85 -16.13 9.50
CA ARG A 99 -12.51 -16.83 10.61
C ARG A 99 -12.02 -16.43 11.99
N SER A 100 -10.82 -15.82 12.08
CA SER A 100 -10.14 -15.53 13.36
C SER A 100 -9.74 -14.06 13.53
N CYS A 101 -9.68 -13.28 12.45
CA CYS A 101 -9.31 -11.86 12.46
C CYS A 101 -10.56 -11.02 12.13
N PHE A 102 -11.05 -10.24 13.09
CA PHE A 102 -12.27 -9.42 12.96
C PHE A 102 -11.94 -7.93 12.76
N VAL A 103 -10.91 -7.67 11.99
CA VAL A 103 -10.54 -6.37 11.44
C VAL A 103 -10.54 -6.46 9.92
N PRO A 104 -10.66 -5.34 9.17
CA PRO A 104 -10.63 -5.40 7.72
C PRO A 104 -9.41 -6.12 7.18
N LEU A 105 -9.63 -7.04 6.24
CA LEU A 105 -8.59 -7.75 5.52
C LEU A 105 -8.48 -7.16 4.11
N THR A 106 -7.35 -6.52 3.83
CA THR A 106 -7.01 -6.03 2.49
C THR A 106 -6.12 -7.04 1.78
N VAL A 107 -6.43 -7.38 0.53
CA VAL A 107 -5.56 -8.24 -0.28
C VAL A 107 -5.04 -7.48 -1.49
N GLY A 108 -3.74 -7.55 -1.75
CA GLY A 108 -3.08 -6.95 -2.89
C GLY A 108 -2.25 -7.96 -3.68
N GLY A 109 -2.08 -7.65 -4.96
CA GLY A 109 -1.31 -8.45 -5.90
C GLY A 109 -2.20 -9.17 -6.92
N GLY A 110 -1.88 -8.98 -8.21
CA GLY A 110 -2.54 -9.66 -9.33
C GLY A 110 -3.96 -9.22 -9.65
N ILE A 111 -4.47 -8.14 -9.05
CA ILE A 111 -5.82 -7.61 -9.34
C ILE A 111 -5.79 -6.90 -10.70
N ARG A 112 -6.04 -7.66 -11.75
CA ARG A 112 -6.08 -7.21 -13.15
C ARG A 112 -6.75 -8.26 -14.01
N SER A 113 -7.12 -7.89 -15.23
CA SER A 113 -7.48 -8.87 -16.25
C SER A 113 -6.25 -9.67 -16.67
N TYR A 114 -6.41 -10.98 -16.87
CA TYR A 114 -5.37 -11.85 -17.39
C TYR A 114 -5.97 -12.98 -18.24
N THR A 115 -5.17 -13.49 -19.16
CA THR A 115 -5.51 -14.67 -19.95
C THR A 115 -4.71 -15.85 -19.42
N ASP A 116 -5.38 -16.93 -19.10
CA ASP A 116 -4.78 -18.18 -18.69
C ASP A 116 -4.11 -18.86 -19.90
N ASP A 117 -2.82 -19.15 -19.78
CA ASP A 117 -2.01 -19.66 -20.90
C ASP A 117 -2.39 -21.09 -21.31
N GLU A 118 -2.95 -21.92 -20.39
CA GLU A 118 -3.30 -23.31 -20.68
C GLU A 118 -4.68 -23.42 -21.32
N SER A 119 -5.67 -22.72 -20.77
CA SER A 119 -7.06 -22.78 -21.26
C SER A 119 -7.37 -21.74 -22.34
N GLY A 120 -6.53 -20.70 -22.49
CA GLY A 120 -6.80 -19.55 -23.36
C GLY A 120 -7.95 -18.67 -22.89
N LYS A 121 -8.51 -18.93 -21.69
CA LYS A 121 -9.63 -18.16 -21.14
C LYS A 121 -9.15 -16.85 -20.53
N THR A 122 -9.83 -15.75 -20.85
CA THR A 122 -9.58 -14.45 -20.25
C THR A 122 -10.51 -14.23 -19.05
N TYR A 123 -9.92 -13.83 -17.93
CA TYR A 123 -10.61 -13.45 -16.70
C TYR A 123 -10.51 -11.94 -16.52
N GLY A 124 -11.64 -11.28 -16.27
CA GLY A 124 -11.68 -9.84 -16.00
C GLY A 124 -11.20 -9.50 -14.59
N ALA A 125 -10.73 -8.28 -14.39
CA ALA A 125 -10.29 -7.80 -13.07
C ALA A 125 -11.39 -7.90 -12.00
N LEU A 126 -12.66 -7.67 -12.36
CA LEU A 126 -13.81 -7.85 -11.48
C LEU A 126 -14.00 -9.31 -11.05
N GLU A 127 -13.79 -10.28 -11.96
CA GLU A 127 -13.90 -11.72 -11.65
C GLU A 127 -12.78 -12.15 -10.69
N VAL A 128 -11.57 -11.64 -10.91
CA VAL A 128 -10.42 -11.83 -10.03
C VAL A 128 -10.69 -11.28 -8.63
N ALA A 129 -11.15 -10.02 -8.53
CA ALA A 129 -11.50 -9.39 -7.26
C ALA A 129 -12.64 -10.14 -6.53
N ALA A 130 -13.67 -10.58 -7.27
CA ALA A 130 -14.77 -11.35 -6.72
C ALA A 130 -14.31 -12.67 -6.06
N THR A 131 -13.25 -13.28 -6.57
CA THR A 131 -12.67 -14.48 -5.97
C THR A 131 -12.05 -14.19 -4.61
N TYR A 132 -11.32 -13.09 -4.47
CA TYR A 132 -10.77 -12.66 -3.17
C TYR A 132 -11.85 -12.24 -2.18
N PHE A 133 -12.88 -11.51 -2.61
CA PHE A 133 -14.00 -11.16 -1.72
C PHE A 133 -14.75 -12.39 -1.20
N ARG A 134 -14.99 -13.40 -2.07
CA ARG A 134 -15.59 -14.66 -1.63
C ARG A 134 -14.74 -15.43 -0.64
N ALA A 135 -13.41 -15.30 -0.72
CA ALA A 135 -12.46 -15.91 0.23
C ALA A 135 -12.34 -15.14 1.55
N GLY A 136 -13.01 -13.99 1.70
CA GLY A 136 -13.08 -13.24 2.96
C GLY A 136 -12.28 -11.94 3.01
N ALA A 137 -11.80 -11.43 1.87
CA ALA A 137 -11.24 -10.09 1.81
C ALA A 137 -12.34 -9.03 1.93
N ASP A 138 -12.07 -7.93 2.64
CA ASP A 138 -12.93 -6.74 2.72
C ASP A 138 -12.58 -5.71 1.66
N LYS A 139 -11.30 -5.66 1.26
CA LYS A 139 -10.77 -4.73 0.28
C LYS A 139 -9.78 -5.42 -0.65
N VAL A 140 -9.69 -4.93 -1.88
CA VAL A 140 -8.64 -5.31 -2.84
C VAL A 140 -7.74 -4.13 -3.15
N SER A 141 -6.42 -4.39 -3.24
CA SER A 141 -5.42 -3.35 -3.55
C SER A 141 -4.89 -3.53 -4.96
N ILE A 142 -5.08 -2.48 -5.79
CA ILE A 142 -4.70 -2.44 -7.21
C ILE A 142 -3.43 -1.59 -7.34
N GLY A 143 -2.37 -2.15 -7.90
CA GLY A 143 -1.09 -1.47 -8.11
C GLY A 143 -0.90 -1.02 -9.57
N SER A 144 -0.12 -1.78 -10.36
CA SER A 144 0.27 -1.39 -11.73
C SER A 144 -0.91 -1.04 -12.64
N ASP A 145 -2.02 -1.78 -12.53
CA ASP A 145 -3.21 -1.57 -13.33
C ASP A 145 -3.85 -0.20 -13.07
N ALA A 146 -3.79 0.28 -11.82
CA ALA A 146 -4.26 1.61 -11.45
C ALA A 146 -3.42 2.73 -12.06
N VAL A 147 -2.10 2.53 -12.19
CA VAL A 147 -1.23 3.52 -12.84
C VAL A 147 -1.55 3.61 -14.33
N TYR A 148 -1.76 2.48 -15.01
CA TYR A 148 -2.18 2.46 -16.41
C TYR A 148 -3.56 3.11 -16.59
N ALA A 149 -4.53 2.80 -15.73
CA ALA A 149 -5.85 3.44 -15.75
C ALA A 149 -5.76 4.97 -15.56
N ALA A 150 -4.87 5.45 -14.68
CA ALA A 150 -4.65 6.87 -14.48
C ALA A 150 -4.01 7.55 -15.71
N GLU A 151 -3.06 6.89 -16.38
CA GLU A 151 -2.48 7.39 -17.63
C GLU A 151 -3.55 7.51 -18.74
N ASP A 152 -4.42 6.52 -18.87
CA ASP A 152 -5.48 6.51 -19.88
C ASP A 152 -6.59 7.52 -19.55
N TYR A 153 -6.91 7.70 -18.27
CA TYR A 153 -7.80 8.76 -17.80
C TYR A 153 -7.26 10.16 -18.17
N GLN A 154 -5.95 10.38 -18.03
CA GLN A 154 -5.33 11.64 -18.45
C GLN A 154 -5.35 11.85 -19.98
N LYS A 155 -4.99 10.81 -20.76
CA LYS A 155 -5.02 10.86 -22.22
C LYS A 155 -6.42 11.14 -22.76
N SER A 156 -7.44 10.61 -22.09
CA SER A 156 -8.86 10.84 -22.43
C SER A 156 -9.42 12.15 -21.88
N GLN A 157 -8.58 13.02 -21.30
CA GLN A 157 -8.99 14.28 -20.69
C GLN A 157 -10.06 14.12 -19.59
N GLY A 158 -9.96 13.07 -18.79
CA GLY A 158 -10.85 12.83 -17.67
C GLY A 158 -12.14 12.05 -18.01
N HIS A 159 -12.16 11.38 -19.17
CA HIS A 159 -13.32 10.55 -19.54
C HIS A 159 -13.36 9.25 -18.72
N LEU A 160 -14.54 8.97 -18.14
CA LEU A 160 -14.81 7.70 -17.44
C LEU A 160 -15.28 6.68 -18.47
N SER A 161 -14.54 5.57 -18.61
CA SER A 161 -14.83 4.53 -19.60
C SER A 161 -15.82 3.48 -19.11
N SER A 162 -15.90 3.31 -17.78
CA SER A 162 -16.56 2.19 -17.10
C SER A 162 -15.89 0.83 -17.37
N GLU A 163 -14.68 0.83 -17.93
CA GLU A 163 -13.96 -0.40 -18.33
C GLU A 163 -12.74 -0.69 -17.45
N THR A 164 -12.24 0.30 -16.68
CA THR A 164 -11.10 0.08 -15.81
C THR A 164 -11.45 -0.86 -14.66
N SER A 165 -10.45 -1.57 -14.14
CA SER A 165 -10.61 -2.42 -12.94
C SER A 165 -11.17 -1.64 -11.75
N ILE A 166 -10.75 -0.39 -11.57
CA ILE A 166 -11.20 0.50 -10.51
C ILE A 166 -12.71 0.76 -10.64
N GLU A 167 -13.17 1.19 -11.82
CA GLU A 167 -14.58 1.49 -12.08
C GLU A 167 -15.46 0.25 -11.92
N GLN A 168 -15.07 -0.88 -12.52
CA GLN A 168 -15.84 -2.12 -12.47
C GLN A 168 -15.98 -2.66 -11.05
N ILE A 169 -14.90 -2.69 -10.27
CA ILE A 169 -14.91 -3.20 -8.91
C ILE A 169 -15.69 -2.25 -7.99
N SER A 170 -15.46 -0.94 -8.10
CA SER A 170 -16.17 0.05 -7.26
C SER A 170 -17.67 0.12 -7.54
N GLN A 171 -18.11 -0.10 -8.78
CA GLN A 171 -19.54 -0.16 -9.13
C GLN A 171 -20.25 -1.35 -8.50
N VAL A 172 -19.58 -2.49 -8.35
CA VAL A 172 -20.17 -3.72 -7.82
C VAL A 172 -20.05 -3.82 -6.31
N TYR A 173 -18.88 -3.50 -5.75
CA TYR A 173 -18.56 -3.69 -4.34
C TYR A 173 -18.52 -2.40 -3.52
N GLY A 174 -18.65 -1.24 -4.17
CA GLY A 174 -18.54 0.08 -3.55
C GLY A 174 -17.09 0.59 -3.53
N VAL A 175 -16.93 1.91 -3.52
CA VAL A 175 -15.62 2.57 -3.53
C VAL A 175 -14.73 2.13 -2.35
N GLN A 176 -15.32 1.91 -1.18
CA GLN A 176 -14.61 1.50 0.04
C GLN A 176 -13.90 0.13 -0.08
N ALA A 177 -14.26 -0.68 -1.07
CA ALA A 177 -13.64 -1.97 -1.34
C ALA A 177 -12.37 -1.85 -2.21
N VAL A 178 -12.07 -0.65 -2.75
CA VAL A 178 -10.98 -0.42 -3.70
C VAL A 178 -9.90 0.43 -3.08
N VAL A 179 -8.72 -0.17 -2.88
CA VAL A 179 -7.49 0.48 -2.43
C VAL A 179 -6.54 0.60 -3.63
N ILE A 180 -5.86 1.72 -3.77
CA ILE A 180 -4.85 1.90 -4.81
C ILE A 180 -3.47 1.91 -4.17
N SER A 181 -2.62 0.96 -4.56
CA SER A 181 -1.20 0.96 -4.17
C SER A 181 -0.39 1.78 -5.16
N ILE A 182 0.25 2.84 -4.66
CA ILE A 182 1.13 3.70 -5.46
C ILE A 182 2.55 3.57 -4.90
N ASP A 183 3.49 3.17 -5.77
CA ASP A 183 4.90 2.96 -5.43
C ASP A 183 5.76 4.02 -6.13
N PRO A 184 5.83 5.26 -5.62
CA PRO A 184 6.63 6.31 -6.21
C PRO A 184 8.05 6.34 -5.66
N LYS A 185 8.94 6.89 -6.47
CA LYS A 185 10.30 7.27 -6.08
C LYS A 185 10.54 8.76 -6.27
N ARG A 186 11.44 9.34 -5.48
CA ARG A 186 11.86 10.74 -5.65
C ARG A 186 12.69 10.90 -6.91
N VAL A 187 12.38 11.92 -7.70
CA VAL A 187 13.18 12.41 -8.80
C VAL A 187 13.54 13.84 -8.49
N TYR A 188 14.80 14.08 -8.16
CA TYR A 188 15.31 15.40 -7.84
C TYR A 188 15.45 16.25 -9.10
N VAL A 189 15.18 17.55 -8.98
CA VAL A 189 15.20 18.49 -10.08
C VAL A 189 15.93 19.78 -9.69
N THR A 190 16.71 20.30 -10.62
CA THR A 190 17.40 21.59 -10.48
C THR A 190 16.54 22.74 -11.00
N SER A 191 15.61 22.43 -11.91
CA SER A 191 14.62 23.37 -12.49
C SER A 191 13.21 22.92 -12.15
N PRO A 192 12.59 23.45 -11.07
CA PRO A 192 11.22 23.10 -10.71
C PRO A 192 10.21 23.52 -11.81
N ASP A 193 10.47 24.61 -12.54
CA ASP A 193 9.58 25.11 -13.58
C ASP A 193 9.54 24.17 -14.80
N GLU A 194 10.65 23.55 -15.19
CA GLU A 194 10.69 22.58 -16.28
C GLU A 194 9.91 21.32 -15.94
N ALA A 195 10.08 20.80 -14.70
CA ALA A 195 9.33 19.64 -14.26
C ALA A 195 7.82 19.93 -14.12
N ALA A 196 7.45 21.13 -13.66
CA ALA A 196 6.06 21.58 -13.61
C ALA A 196 5.47 21.75 -15.04
N ALA A 197 6.23 22.28 -15.98
CA ALA A 197 5.81 22.39 -17.38
C ALA A 197 5.62 21.02 -18.06
N ALA A 198 6.34 19.98 -17.58
CA ALA A 198 6.13 18.60 -17.99
C ALA A 198 4.89 17.94 -17.31
N GLY A 199 4.15 18.68 -16.49
CA GLY A 199 2.92 18.21 -15.84
C GLY A 199 3.12 17.51 -14.49
N HIS A 200 4.32 17.60 -13.91
CA HIS A 200 4.61 17.00 -12.60
C HIS A 200 4.30 17.97 -11.45
N VAL A 201 3.80 17.45 -10.34
CA VAL A 201 3.67 18.20 -9.09
C VAL A 201 5.03 18.21 -8.41
N VAL A 202 5.70 19.36 -8.44
CA VAL A 202 7.00 19.58 -7.82
C VAL A 202 6.81 20.06 -6.39
N VAL A 203 7.59 19.52 -5.48
CA VAL A 203 7.58 19.85 -4.05
C VAL A 203 8.97 20.21 -3.55
N SER A 204 9.05 21.04 -2.50
CA SER A 204 10.29 21.21 -1.74
C SER A 204 10.64 19.92 -1.00
N CYS A 205 11.90 19.54 -1.03
CA CYS A 205 12.43 18.37 -0.34
C CYS A 205 13.54 18.72 0.65
N ASP A 206 13.36 19.83 1.38
CA ASP A 206 14.37 20.37 2.31
C ASP A 206 14.82 19.36 3.38
N ASP A 207 13.89 18.48 3.82
CA ASP A 207 14.20 17.38 4.75
C ASP A 207 14.93 16.19 4.07
N ASN A 208 14.97 16.16 2.73
CA ASN A 208 15.54 15.09 1.91
C ASN A 208 16.26 15.66 0.69
N VAL A 209 17.27 16.49 0.96
CA VAL A 209 18.08 17.14 -0.07
C VAL A 209 18.71 16.10 -1.00
N GLY A 210 18.68 16.38 -2.30
CA GLY A 210 19.23 15.50 -3.32
C GLY A 210 20.77 15.38 -3.25
N PRO A 211 21.32 14.37 -3.93
CA PRO A 211 22.76 14.05 -3.83
C PRO A 211 23.69 15.17 -4.35
N ASN A 212 23.18 16.10 -5.17
CA ASN A 212 23.94 17.25 -5.65
C ASN A 212 23.45 18.57 -5.02
N GLY A 213 22.66 18.51 -3.94
CA GLY A 213 22.13 19.67 -3.24
C GLY A 213 20.79 20.17 -3.79
N GLU A 214 20.10 19.37 -4.59
CA GLU A 214 18.76 19.71 -5.07
C GLU A 214 17.78 19.82 -3.91
N THR A 215 17.00 20.90 -3.88
CA THR A 215 15.97 21.18 -2.85
C THR A 215 14.55 20.96 -3.35
N PHE A 216 14.39 20.55 -4.61
CA PHE A 216 13.11 20.23 -5.23
C PHE A 216 13.09 18.81 -5.79
N CYS A 217 11.94 18.17 -5.73
CA CYS A 217 11.71 16.87 -6.35
C CYS A 217 10.27 16.72 -6.79
N TRP A 218 10.00 15.69 -7.58
CA TRP A 218 8.68 15.14 -7.82
C TRP A 218 8.69 13.64 -7.56
N TYR A 219 7.53 13.05 -7.37
CA TYR A 219 7.41 11.63 -7.03
C TYR A 219 6.92 10.84 -8.24
N GLN A 220 7.86 10.19 -8.93
CA GLN A 220 7.62 9.39 -10.12
C GLN A 220 7.01 8.04 -9.77
N CYS A 221 5.84 7.72 -10.32
CA CYS A 221 5.23 6.41 -10.15
C CYS A 221 6.00 5.31 -10.85
N THR A 222 5.96 4.14 -10.28
CA THR A 222 6.50 2.91 -10.86
C THR A 222 5.42 1.84 -10.95
N VAL A 223 5.65 0.84 -11.77
CA VAL A 223 4.83 -0.36 -11.93
C VAL A 223 5.67 -1.62 -11.78
N LYS A 224 5.02 -2.79 -11.77
CA LYS A 224 5.68 -4.10 -11.66
C LYS A 224 6.56 -4.22 -10.40
N GLY A 225 6.07 -3.67 -9.27
CA GLY A 225 6.80 -3.70 -8.00
C GLY A 225 8.10 -2.90 -8.06
N GLY A 226 8.06 -1.64 -8.46
CA GLY A 226 9.18 -0.73 -8.49
C GLY A 226 10.17 -0.89 -9.66
N ARG A 227 9.92 -1.83 -10.60
CA ARG A 227 10.87 -2.21 -11.65
C ARG A 227 10.77 -1.40 -12.93
N GLU A 228 9.66 -0.74 -13.16
CA GLU A 228 9.41 0.04 -14.38
C GLU A 228 8.88 1.41 -13.99
N GLU A 229 9.58 2.45 -14.44
CA GLU A 229 9.23 3.84 -14.22
C GLU A 229 8.14 4.29 -15.19
N ARG A 230 7.23 5.17 -14.70
CA ARG A 230 6.18 5.75 -15.53
C ARG A 230 6.30 7.28 -15.55
N PRO A 231 5.98 7.94 -16.68
CA PRO A 231 6.09 9.40 -16.80
C PRO A 231 4.88 10.12 -16.16
N ILE A 232 4.49 9.70 -14.96
CA ILE A 232 3.34 10.25 -14.23
C ILE A 232 3.69 10.37 -12.75
N CYS A 233 3.24 11.45 -12.09
CA CYS A 233 3.53 11.67 -10.68
C CYS A 233 2.45 11.08 -9.77
N ALA A 234 2.83 10.76 -8.52
CA ALA A 234 1.97 10.15 -7.52
C ALA A 234 0.68 10.95 -7.25
N VAL A 235 0.78 12.27 -7.17
CA VAL A 235 -0.38 13.16 -6.95
C VAL A 235 -1.39 13.04 -8.10
N THR A 236 -0.89 12.97 -9.33
CA THR A 236 -1.73 12.84 -10.52
C THR A 236 -2.43 11.47 -10.56
N VAL A 237 -1.69 10.39 -10.25
CA VAL A 237 -2.28 9.04 -10.15
C VAL A 237 -3.35 9.00 -9.05
N ALA A 238 -3.08 9.54 -7.87
CA ALA A 238 -4.03 9.55 -6.77
C ALA A 238 -5.34 10.27 -7.13
N LYS A 239 -5.25 11.46 -7.77
CA LYS A 239 -6.43 12.20 -8.24
C LYS A 239 -7.22 11.45 -9.31
N ALA A 240 -6.54 10.88 -10.29
CA ALA A 240 -7.19 10.11 -11.35
C ALA A 240 -7.89 8.87 -10.79
N CYS A 241 -7.22 8.11 -9.90
CA CYS A 241 -7.82 6.93 -9.28
C CYS A 241 -9.01 7.27 -8.39
N GLN A 242 -8.97 8.39 -7.63
CA GLN A 242 -10.13 8.88 -6.89
C GLN A 242 -11.31 9.16 -7.84
N ALA A 243 -11.08 9.81 -8.98
CA ALA A 243 -12.11 10.09 -9.96
C ALA A 243 -12.68 8.81 -10.61
N LEU A 244 -11.85 7.78 -10.79
CA LEU A 244 -12.25 6.46 -11.29
C LEU A 244 -13.02 5.62 -10.26
N GLY A 245 -13.12 6.04 -9.00
CA GLY A 245 -13.89 5.35 -7.96
C GLY A 245 -13.06 4.59 -6.93
N ALA A 246 -11.80 4.91 -6.77
CA ALA A 246 -11.01 4.43 -5.64
C ALA A 246 -11.52 5.00 -4.32
N GLY A 247 -11.54 4.19 -3.26
CA GLY A 247 -11.95 4.58 -1.92
C GLY A 247 -10.82 4.84 -0.95
N GLU A 248 -9.59 4.43 -1.27
CA GLU A 248 -8.42 4.60 -0.42
C GLU A 248 -7.11 4.53 -1.23
N ILE A 249 -6.09 5.25 -0.78
CA ILE A 249 -4.74 5.21 -1.36
C ILE A 249 -3.77 4.59 -0.35
N MET A 250 -3.05 3.55 -0.74
CA MET A 250 -1.87 3.02 -0.03
C MET A 250 -0.62 3.57 -0.71
N LEU A 251 0.14 4.39 -0.01
CA LEU A 251 1.23 5.18 -0.59
C LEU A 251 2.58 4.69 -0.06
N ASN A 252 3.37 4.03 -0.93
CA ASN A 252 4.63 3.38 -0.57
C ASN A 252 5.82 4.17 -1.14
N CYS A 253 6.58 4.87 -0.30
CA CYS A 253 7.79 5.55 -0.77
C CYS A 253 8.94 4.56 -0.96
N ILE A 254 9.33 4.28 -2.21
CA ILE A 254 10.42 3.33 -2.50
C ILE A 254 11.74 3.76 -1.82
N ASN A 255 12.05 5.06 -1.79
CA ASN A 255 13.27 5.56 -1.17
C ASN A 255 13.32 5.36 0.35
N ALA A 256 12.18 5.29 1.02
CA ALA A 256 12.07 5.08 2.47
C ALA A 256 11.92 3.60 2.84
N ASP A 257 11.63 2.71 1.87
CA ASP A 257 11.33 1.31 2.17
C ASP A 257 12.52 0.59 2.81
N GLY A 258 12.25 -0.05 3.96
CA GLY A 258 13.26 -0.77 4.73
C GLY A 258 14.25 0.09 5.50
N GLN A 259 14.23 1.42 5.36
CA GLN A 259 15.22 2.31 5.98
C GLN A 259 15.00 2.51 7.49
N GLY A 260 13.78 2.43 7.99
CA GLY A 260 13.48 2.64 9.41
C GLY A 260 13.65 4.08 9.90
N THR A 261 13.81 5.05 9.00
CA THR A 261 14.10 6.46 9.31
C THR A 261 12.88 7.36 9.40
N GLY A 262 11.70 6.81 9.19
CA GLY A 262 10.42 7.51 9.17
C GLY A 262 9.75 7.51 7.79
N PHE A 263 8.47 7.86 7.79
CA PHE A 263 7.70 8.05 6.55
C PHE A 263 8.21 9.26 5.77
N ASP A 264 8.09 9.24 4.45
CA ASP A 264 8.34 10.41 3.61
C ASP A 264 7.20 11.44 3.79
N LEU A 265 7.35 12.34 4.76
CA LEU A 265 6.31 13.29 5.14
C LEU A 265 5.93 14.23 3.99
N THR A 266 6.89 14.59 3.13
CA THR A 266 6.66 15.44 1.97
C THR A 266 5.74 14.75 0.96
N LEU A 267 6.01 13.49 0.63
CA LEU A 267 5.15 12.68 -0.23
C LEU A 267 3.76 12.50 0.38
N MET A 268 3.71 12.09 1.67
CA MET A 268 2.45 11.82 2.36
C MET A 268 1.57 13.07 2.38
N LYS A 269 2.15 14.24 2.68
CA LYS A 269 1.45 15.51 2.66
C LYS A 269 0.97 15.87 1.26
N ALA A 270 1.83 15.79 0.24
CA ALA A 270 1.50 16.17 -1.12
C ALA A 270 0.31 15.38 -1.68
N VAL A 271 0.23 14.08 -1.38
CA VAL A 271 -0.88 13.24 -1.84
C VAL A 271 -2.12 13.42 -0.96
N SER A 272 -1.98 13.39 0.37
CA SER A 272 -3.14 13.50 1.27
C SER A 272 -3.84 14.86 1.22
N ASP A 273 -3.14 15.93 0.84
CA ASP A 273 -3.75 17.25 0.60
C ASP A 273 -4.45 17.33 -0.77
N ALA A 274 -4.10 16.46 -1.70
CA ALA A 274 -4.58 16.50 -3.07
C ALA A 274 -5.84 15.66 -3.34
N VAL A 275 -6.21 14.75 -2.43
CA VAL A 275 -7.37 13.87 -2.51
C VAL A 275 -8.28 14.02 -1.30
N THR A 276 -9.53 13.57 -1.40
CA THR A 276 -10.50 13.58 -0.29
C THR A 276 -10.73 12.20 0.32
N ILE A 277 -10.26 11.16 -0.36
CA ILE A 277 -10.31 9.77 0.13
C ILE A 277 -9.15 9.53 1.12
N PRO A 278 -9.29 8.57 2.05
CA PRO A 278 -8.23 8.21 2.98
C PRO A 278 -6.92 7.84 2.30
N VAL A 279 -5.81 8.23 2.94
CA VAL A 279 -4.45 7.84 2.54
C VAL A 279 -3.81 7.05 3.68
N ILE A 280 -3.23 5.90 3.34
CA ILE A 280 -2.41 5.06 4.21
C ILE A 280 -0.95 5.38 3.93
N ALA A 281 -0.23 5.94 4.91
CA ALA A 281 1.21 6.12 4.81
C ALA A 281 1.92 4.77 4.94
N SER A 282 2.81 4.47 4.03
CA SER A 282 3.58 3.23 4.03
C SER A 282 5.05 3.47 3.69
N SER A 283 5.90 2.55 4.09
CA SER A 283 7.37 2.57 3.96
C SER A 283 8.09 3.53 4.89
N GLY A 284 9.11 3.02 5.57
CA GLY A 284 10.06 3.81 6.36
C GLY A 284 9.84 3.81 7.87
N ALA A 285 8.71 3.31 8.40
CA ALA A 285 8.51 3.23 9.84
C ALA A 285 9.54 2.30 10.52
N GLY A 286 10.15 2.78 11.61
CA GLY A 286 11.14 2.03 12.41
C GLY A 286 10.93 2.19 13.91
N LYS A 287 10.03 3.07 14.36
CA LYS A 287 9.71 3.32 15.77
C LYS A 287 8.34 3.98 15.92
N ALA A 288 7.79 3.98 17.15
CA ALA A 288 6.45 4.49 17.45
C ALA A 288 6.27 5.97 17.10
N GLU A 289 7.28 6.81 17.34
CA GLU A 289 7.24 8.24 17.07
C GLU A 289 7.00 8.56 15.59
N HIS A 290 7.40 7.68 14.67
CA HIS A 290 7.16 7.89 13.24
C HIS A 290 5.67 7.92 12.91
N PHE A 291 4.85 7.11 13.61
CA PHE A 291 3.40 7.14 13.47
C PHE A 291 2.81 8.46 13.94
N SER A 292 3.18 8.91 15.13
CA SER A 292 2.72 10.21 15.65
C SER A 292 3.14 11.37 14.75
N GLN A 293 4.35 11.34 14.23
CA GLN A 293 4.86 12.36 13.30
C GLN A 293 4.05 12.42 12.00
N VAL A 294 3.75 11.29 11.36
CA VAL A 294 3.01 11.31 10.11
C VAL A 294 1.56 11.77 10.32
N PHE A 295 0.92 11.40 11.43
CA PHE A 295 -0.44 11.80 11.74
C PHE A 295 -0.58 13.27 12.12
N THR A 296 0.44 13.86 12.76
CA THR A 296 0.43 15.26 13.17
C THR A 296 0.88 16.22 12.05
N LYS A 297 1.78 15.76 11.17
CA LYS A 297 2.36 16.61 10.11
C LYS A 297 1.67 16.48 8.75
N THR A 298 0.77 15.52 8.59
CA THR A 298 0.08 15.26 7.32
C THR A 298 -1.41 14.96 7.56
N ASN A 299 -2.18 14.88 6.47
CA ASN A 299 -3.61 14.56 6.53
C ASN A 299 -3.91 13.06 6.31
N VAL A 300 -2.95 12.16 6.51
CA VAL A 300 -3.18 10.71 6.35
C VAL A 300 -4.09 10.17 7.46
N GLN A 301 -4.89 9.15 7.15
CA GLN A 301 -5.85 8.53 8.06
C GLN A 301 -5.39 7.20 8.62
N ALA A 302 -4.37 6.61 8.00
CA ALA A 302 -3.76 5.37 8.46
C ALA A 302 -2.25 5.36 8.21
N ALA A 303 -1.54 4.55 8.96
CA ALA A 303 -0.12 4.29 8.73
C ALA A 303 0.15 2.78 8.83
N LEU A 304 0.94 2.29 7.89
CA LEU A 304 1.23 0.88 7.69
C LEU A 304 2.70 0.61 7.95
N ALA A 305 2.97 -0.47 8.69
CA ALA A 305 4.31 -1.01 8.85
C ALA A 305 4.30 -2.55 8.73
N ALA A 306 5.47 -3.10 8.44
CA ALA A 306 5.71 -4.53 8.37
C ALA A 306 6.97 -4.90 9.17
N GLY A 307 8.15 -4.47 8.72
CA GLY A 307 9.43 -4.92 9.22
C GLY A 307 9.64 -4.75 10.72
N MET A 308 9.29 -3.59 11.30
CA MET A 308 9.45 -3.32 12.73
C MET A 308 8.61 -4.27 13.60
N PHE A 309 7.39 -4.60 13.17
CA PHE A 309 6.52 -5.54 13.87
C PHE A 309 6.99 -7.00 13.69
N HIS A 310 7.45 -7.35 12.49
CA HIS A 310 7.98 -8.69 12.22
C HIS A 310 9.26 -9.01 13.00
N ARG A 311 10.12 -8.01 13.22
CA ARG A 311 11.35 -8.14 14.01
C ARG A 311 11.13 -7.94 15.51
N GLU A 312 9.87 -7.67 15.92
CA GLU A 312 9.51 -7.42 17.32
C GLU A 312 10.30 -6.26 17.96
N GLU A 313 10.70 -5.28 17.14
CA GLU A 313 11.42 -4.08 17.60
C GLU A 313 10.50 -3.12 18.34
N VAL A 314 9.22 -3.06 17.91
CA VAL A 314 8.15 -2.25 18.50
C VAL A 314 6.85 -3.03 18.37
N THR A 315 6.03 -3.03 19.40
CA THR A 315 4.69 -3.63 19.38
C THR A 315 3.65 -2.66 18.84
N ILE A 316 2.50 -3.18 18.38
CA ILE A 316 1.37 -2.33 17.95
C ILE A 316 0.84 -1.53 19.14
N GLN A 317 0.84 -2.12 20.35
CA GLN A 317 0.40 -1.45 21.56
C GLN A 317 1.31 -0.26 21.91
N GLU A 318 2.64 -0.39 21.82
CA GLU A 318 3.57 0.73 22.04
C GLU A 318 3.33 1.88 21.05
N VAL A 319 3.03 1.57 19.78
CA VAL A 319 2.65 2.59 18.78
C VAL A 319 1.37 3.31 19.22
N LYS A 320 0.33 2.55 19.60
CA LYS A 320 -0.96 3.14 20.03
C LYS A 320 -0.85 3.91 21.33
N ASP A 321 -0.03 3.48 22.27
CA ASP A 321 0.20 4.21 23.51
C ASP A 321 0.93 5.51 23.25
N HIS A 322 1.97 5.52 22.40
CA HIS A 322 2.64 6.74 21.98
C HIS A 322 1.68 7.70 21.25
N MET A 323 0.78 7.18 20.39
CA MET A 323 -0.23 8.02 19.73
C MET A 323 -1.18 8.66 20.74
N LYS A 324 -1.59 7.94 21.79
CA LYS A 324 -2.44 8.48 22.88
C LYS A 324 -1.71 9.58 23.65
N ASP A 325 -0.45 9.38 23.98
CA ASP A 325 0.38 10.37 24.70
C ASP A 325 0.50 11.68 23.90
N GLU A 326 0.51 11.58 22.58
CA GLU A 326 0.48 12.72 21.65
C GLU A 326 -0.94 13.21 21.32
N ASN A 327 -1.98 12.75 22.05
CA ASN A 327 -3.39 13.09 21.85
C ASN A 327 -3.92 12.78 20.44
N ILE A 328 -3.40 11.77 19.76
CA ILE A 328 -3.89 11.31 18.46
C ILE A 328 -5.02 10.31 18.69
N PRO A 329 -6.24 10.54 18.14
CA PRO A 329 -7.34 9.60 18.26
C PRO A 329 -6.97 8.24 17.69
N THR A 330 -7.02 7.19 18.52
CA THR A 330 -6.70 5.81 18.13
C THR A 330 -7.74 4.84 18.69
N ARG A 331 -7.93 3.68 18.04
CA ARG A 331 -8.79 2.61 18.56
C ARG A 331 -8.03 1.87 19.68
N ILE A 332 -8.79 1.46 20.70
CA ILE A 332 -8.27 0.70 21.84
C ILE A 332 -8.57 -0.77 21.60
#